data_2cbb9570824b1b3f0b7c796b91247fdb
#
_entry.id   2cbb9570824b1b3f0b7c796b91247fdb
#
_cell.length_a   1.000
_cell.length_b   1.000
_cell.length_c   1.000
_cell.angle_alpha   90.00
_cell.angle_beta   90.00
_cell.angle_gamma   90.00
#
_symmetry.space_group_name_H-M   'P 1'
#
loop_
_entity.id
_entity.type
_entity.pdbx_description
1 polymer ?
#
loop_
_entity_poly.entity_id
_entity_poly.type
_entity_poly.pdbx_seq_one_letter_code
_entity_poly.pdbx_strand_id
1 'polypeptide(L)'
;MTRKKAGDYTPEVLRLFDKFVHGDISRREFVDRAAAFTVAGASAAALLETLLPDFVTGQVVAENDARLTTSRREYDSPRGAGRMSGYLARPAAGADRLPGVLVIHENRGLNPHIEDIARRLALEGYLAFAPDALTPLGGYPGNEDAARELFQRLDREALVEDFVAAFEFLAGLPDCTGKVGAVGFCFGGGMVNQLAVRVPELGAGVAFYGGQVPAELVPSIKAPLLLHYAGIDERINAGWPAYETALRANGIEYEAYVYDGANHGFNNDTTPRFDAAAAELAWRRTLDFFTSNLKG
;
A
#
# COMPACT_ATOMS: atom_id res chain seq x y z
N MET A 1 13.95 -13.07 -20.42
CA MET A 1 15.07 -12.74 -19.48
C MET A 1 14.56 -12.93 -18.06
N THR A 2 15.35 -13.55 -17.18
CA THR A 2 14.96 -13.70 -15.77
C THR A 2 14.96 -12.29 -15.14
N ARG A 3 13.87 -11.96 -14.41
CA ARG A 3 13.73 -10.67 -13.73
C ARG A 3 14.85 -10.51 -12.69
N LYS A 4 15.48 -9.34 -12.64
CA LYS A 4 16.47 -9.00 -11.62
C LYS A 4 15.84 -8.93 -10.23
N LYS A 5 16.60 -9.31 -9.21
CA LYS A 5 16.23 -9.23 -7.78
C LYS A 5 17.07 -8.18 -7.08
N ALA A 6 16.73 -7.81 -5.86
CA ALA A 6 17.48 -6.84 -5.07
C ALA A 6 18.98 -7.19 -4.97
N GLY A 7 19.32 -8.48 -4.80
CA GLY A 7 20.70 -8.96 -4.74
C GLY A 7 21.52 -8.79 -6.03
N ASP A 8 20.90 -8.46 -7.16
CA ASP A 8 21.58 -8.17 -8.43
C ASP A 8 22.04 -6.70 -8.53
N TYR A 9 21.75 -5.88 -7.51
CA TYR A 9 22.12 -4.48 -7.42
C TYR A 9 23.00 -4.22 -6.20
N THR A 10 23.86 -3.20 -6.28
CA THR A 10 24.60 -2.79 -5.09
C THR A 10 23.68 -2.08 -4.09
N PRO A 11 23.98 -2.11 -2.78
CA PRO A 11 23.17 -1.40 -1.78
C PRO A 11 23.05 0.10 -2.06
N GLU A 12 24.07 0.72 -2.68
CA GLU A 12 24.08 2.13 -3.08
C GLU A 12 23.02 2.43 -4.13
N VAL A 13 22.89 1.56 -5.14
CA VAL A 13 21.86 1.69 -6.20
C VAL A 13 20.46 1.56 -5.59
N LEU A 14 20.24 0.61 -4.70
CA LEU A 14 18.95 0.44 -4.04
C LEU A 14 18.61 1.64 -3.14
N ARG A 15 19.58 2.21 -2.41
CA ARG A 15 19.38 3.45 -1.65
C ARG A 15 19.08 4.66 -2.53
N LEU A 16 19.74 4.79 -3.68
CA LEU A 16 19.44 5.84 -4.65
C LEU A 16 18.03 5.66 -5.23
N PHE A 17 17.65 4.42 -5.53
CA PHE A 17 16.32 4.12 -6.02
C PHE A 17 15.23 4.42 -4.97
N ASP A 18 15.49 4.12 -3.70
CA ASP A 18 14.57 4.46 -2.62
C ASP A 18 14.35 5.98 -2.52
N LYS A 19 15.42 6.79 -2.56
CA LYS A 19 15.33 8.26 -2.62
C LYS A 19 14.54 8.74 -3.84
N PHE A 20 14.76 8.13 -5.00
CA PHE A 20 14.03 8.47 -6.22
C PHE A 20 12.53 8.14 -6.10
N VAL A 21 12.19 6.96 -5.58
CA VAL A 21 10.80 6.53 -5.39
C VAL A 21 10.06 7.45 -4.42
N HIS A 22 10.72 7.94 -3.37
CA HIS A 22 10.10 8.87 -2.40
C HIS A 22 10.11 10.34 -2.85
N GLY A 23 10.80 10.66 -3.96
CA GLY A 23 10.82 12.02 -4.51
C GLY A 23 11.90 12.91 -3.90
N ASP A 24 12.82 12.35 -3.09
CA ASP A 24 13.96 13.07 -2.50
C ASP A 24 14.96 13.50 -3.56
N ILE A 25 15.00 12.76 -4.68
CA ILE A 25 15.81 13.09 -5.86
C ILE A 25 14.98 12.93 -7.14
N SER A 26 15.29 13.75 -8.14
CA SER A 26 14.70 13.67 -9.47
C SER A 26 15.23 12.48 -10.28
N ARG A 27 14.53 12.13 -11.38
CA ARG A 27 15.03 11.11 -12.35
C ARG A 27 16.42 11.46 -12.88
N ARG A 28 16.66 12.73 -13.17
CA ARG A 28 17.98 13.21 -13.64
C ARG A 28 19.06 13.00 -12.60
N GLU A 29 18.80 13.40 -11.36
CA GLU A 29 19.75 13.20 -10.26
C GLU A 29 20.01 11.72 -9.98
N PHE A 30 18.98 10.85 -10.10
CA PHE A 30 19.20 9.42 -10.02
C PHE A 30 20.18 8.95 -11.10
N VAL A 31 19.92 9.29 -12.38
CA VAL A 31 20.74 8.89 -13.52
C VAL A 31 22.17 9.38 -13.36
N ASP A 32 22.36 10.65 -12.97
CA ASP A 32 23.68 11.27 -12.79
C ASP A 32 24.47 10.54 -11.67
N ARG A 33 23.84 10.24 -10.54
CA ARG A 33 24.49 9.57 -9.40
C ARG A 33 24.71 8.06 -9.64
N ALA A 34 23.75 7.40 -10.30
CA ALA A 34 23.83 5.98 -10.60
C ALA A 34 24.85 5.64 -11.69
N ALA A 35 25.32 6.62 -12.47
CA ALA A 35 26.32 6.43 -13.52
C ALA A 35 27.64 5.81 -12.98
N ALA A 36 28.01 6.11 -11.73
CA ALA A 36 29.18 5.54 -11.07
C ALA A 36 29.08 4.02 -10.79
N PHE A 37 27.86 3.46 -10.82
CA PHE A 37 27.56 2.06 -10.49
C PHE A 37 27.20 1.22 -11.72
N THR A 38 27.30 1.80 -12.92
CA THR A 38 27.04 1.06 -14.16
C THR A 38 28.28 0.29 -14.60
N VAL A 39 28.06 -0.94 -15.10
CA VAL A 39 29.10 -1.72 -15.76
C VAL A 39 29.36 -1.21 -17.18
N ALA A 40 30.53 -1.48 -17.72
CA ALA A 40 30.92 -1.05 -19.07
C ALA A 40 29.85 -1.44 -20.12
N GLY A 41 29.32 -0.44 -20.85
CA GLY A 41 28.33 -0.62 -21.90
C GLY A 41 26.86 -0.47 -21.46
N ALA A 42 26.56 -0.36 -20.16
CA ALA A 42 25.23 -0.08 -19.68
C ALA A 42 25.07 1.41 -19.30
N SER A 43 23.93 2.01 -19.63
CA SER A 43 23.63 3.38 -19.19
C SER A 43 22.90 3.37 -17.84
N ALA A 44 23.07 4.44 -17.04
CA ALA A 44 22.32 4.61 -15.80
C ALA A 44 20.81 4.73 -16.03
N ALA A 45 20.37 5.21 -17.19
CA ALA A 45 18.97 5.21 -17.58
C ALA A 45 18.45 3.77 -17.79
N ALA A 46 19.22 2.90 -18.46
CA ALA A 46 18.86 1.49 -18.60
C ALA A 46 18.85 0.76 -17.24
N LEU A 47 19.75 1.13 -16.32
CA LEU A 47 19.73 0.63 -14.96
C LEU A 47 18.42 1.01 -14.24
N LEU A 48 17.96 2.26 -14.35
CA LEU A 48 16.69 2.70 -13.79
C LEU A 48 15.51 1.90 -14.33
N GLU A 49 15.45 1.68 -15.65
CA GLU A 49 14.36 0.88 -16.26
C GLU A 49 14.26 -0.53 -15.67
N THR A 50 15.38 -1.14 -15.27
CA THR A 50 15.35 -2.46 -14.62
C THR A 50 14.85 -2.44 -13.17
N LEU A 51 14.75 -1.26 -12.56
CA LEU A 51 14.27 -1.06 -11.19
C LEU A 51 12.78 -0.67 -11.14
N LEU A 52 12.23 -0.17 -12.26
CA LEU A 52 10.82 0.22 -12.35
C LEU A 52 9.89 -1.00 -12.29
N PRO A 53 8.62 -0.81 -11.88
CA PRO A 53 7.64 -1.89 -11.83
C PRO A 53 7.38 -2.53 -13.19
N ASP A 54 7.30 -3.85 -13.20
CA ASP A 54 6.79 -4.66 -14.31
C ASP A 54 5.44 -5.26 -13.90
N PHE A 55 4.36 -4.53 -14.21
CA PHE A 55 3.01 -4.92 -13.82
C PHE A 55 2.51 -6.17 -14.53
N VAL A 56 3.01 -6.46 -15.72
CA VAL A 56 2.59 -7.64 -16.48
C VAL A 56 3.15 -8.92 -15.86
N THR A 57 4.45 -8.91 -15.54
CA THR A 57 5.11 -10.09 -14.95
C THR A 57 4.73 -10.28 -13.48
N GLY A 58 4.46 -9.19 -12.74
CA GLY A 58 4.09 -9.24 -11.32
C GLY A 58 2.60 -9.51 -11.06
N GLN A 59 1.75 -9.54 -12.09
CA GLN A 59 0.32 -9.81 -11.93
C GLN A 59 0.08 -11.26 -11.49
N VAL A 60 -0.65 -11.45 -10.37
CA VAL A 60 -1.02 -12.76 -9.82
C VAL A 60 -2.44 -13.16 -10.21
N VAL A 61 -3.38 -12.21 -10.18
CA VAL A 61 -4.79 -12.44 -10.53
C VAL A 61 -5.14 -11.64 -11.78
N ALA A 62 -5.58 -12.32 -12.83
CA ALA A 62 -5.93 -11.67 -14.09
C ALA A 62 -7.11 -10.68 -13.90
N GLU A 63 -7.11 -9.59 -14.67
CA GLU A 63 -8.19 -8.59 -14.62
C GLU A 63 -9.56 -9.17 -14.98
N ASN A 64 -9.58 -10.17 -15.86
CA ASN A 64 -10.78 -10.87 -16.33
C ASN A 64 -10.96 -12.24 -15.68
N ASP A 65 -10.46 -12.46 -14.47
CA ASP A 65 -10.64 -13.71 -13.73
C ASP A 65 -12.13 -13.97 -13.47
N ALA A 66 -12.66 -15.07 -14.03
CA ALA A 66 -14.08 -15.41 -13.98
C ALA A 66 -14.62 -15.69 -12.56
N ARG A 67 -13.74 -15.86 -11.57
CA ARG A 67 -14.10 -16.03 -10.15
C ARG A 67 -14.45 -14.71 -9.48
N LEU A 68 -14.21 -13.58 -10.15
CA LEU A 68 -14.37 -12.23 -9.60
C LEU A 68 -15.36 -11.39 -10.40
N THR A 69 -15.99 -10.45 -9.71
CA THR A 69 -16.68 -9.29 -10.30
C THR A 69 -15.92 -8.04 -9.89
N THR A 70 -15.54 -7.23 -10.88
CA THR A 70 -14.80 -6.00 -10.67
C THR A 70 -15.53 -4.80 -11.29
N SER A 71 -15.37 -3.62 -10.70
CA SER A 71 -15.96 -2.40 -11.25
C SER A 71 -15.23 -1.16 -10.74
N ARG A 72 -15.26 -0.07 -11.52
CA ARG A 72 -14.94 1.27 -11.00
C ARG A 72 -16.16 1.80 -10.25
N ARG A 73 -15.91 2.42 -9.11
CA ARG A 73 -16.93 3.07 -8.27
C ARG A 73 -16.51 4.49 -7.96
N GLU A 74 -17.49 5.36 -7.95
CA GLU A 74 -17.30 6.74 -7.49
C GLU A 74 -17.94 6.92 -6.12
N TYR A 75 -17.38 7.82 -5.32
CA TYR A 75 -17.89 8.18 -4.01
C TYR A 75 -17.62 9.66 -3.73
N ASP A 76 -18.39 10.24 -2.83
CA ASP A 76 -18.26 11.62 -2.44
C ASP A 76 -17.35 11.76 -1.22
N SER A 77 -16.41 12.70 -1.26
CA SER A 77 -15.52 13.10 -0.16
C SER A 77 -15.71 14.58 0.15
N PRO A 78 -16.79 14.94 0.85
CA PRO A 78 -17.17 16.36 1.02
C PRO A 78 -16.20 17.17 1.88
N ARG A 79 -15.38 16.49 2.71
CA ARG A 79 -14.32 17.14 3.50
C ARG A 79 -12.94 17.05 2.83
N GLY A 80 -12.81 16.23 1.80
CA GLY A 80 -11.60 16.05 1.02
C GLY A 80 -11.71 16.73 -0.36
N ALA A 81 -11.34 15.99 -1.41
CA ALA A 81 -11.23 16.51 -2.77
C ALA A 81 -12.55 16.47 -3.57
N GLY A 82 -13.68 16.15 -2.95
CA GLY A 82 -14.99 16.12 -3.60
C GLY A 82 -15.32 14.75 -4.20
N ARG A 83 -15.45 14.68 -5.53
CA ARG A 83 -15.77 13.42 -6.21
C ARG A 83 -14.53 12.57 -6.38
N MET A 84 -14.56 11.37 -5.82
CA MET A 84 -13.46 10.39 -5.83
C MET A 84 -13.86 9.13 -6.57
N SER A 85 -12.89 8.31 -6.97
CA SER A 85 -13.13 7.01 -7.58
C SER A 85 -12.18 5.95 -7.05
N GLY A 86 -12.53 4.67 -7.25
CA GLY A 86 -11.72 3.54 -6.87
C GLY A 86 -12.13 2.26 -7.61
N TYR A 87 -11.34 1.23 -7.41
CA TYR A 87 -11.53 -0.10 -7.95
C TYR A 87 -12.15 -1.02 -6.89
N LEU A 88 -13.31 -1.61 -7.21
CA LEU A 88 -14.01 -2.56 -6.37
C LEU A 88 -13.84 -3.96 -6.96
N ALA A 89 -13.46 -4.92 -6.13
CA ALA A 89 -13.38 -6.34 -6.47
C ALA A 89 -14.11 -7.17 -5.41
N ARG A 90 -14.88 -8.18 -5.87
CA ARG A 90 -15.56 -9.16 -5.01
C ARG A 90 -15.60 -10.53 -5.67
N PRO A 91 -15.81 -11.63 -4.93
CA PRO A 91 -16.15 -12.92 -5.52
C PRO A 91 -17.37 -12.82 -6.42
N ALA A 92 -17.34 -13.50 -7.58
CA ALA A 92 -18.47 -13.58 -8.50
C ALA A 92 -19.63 -14.42 -7.95
N ALA A 93 -19.32 -15.35 -7.03
CA ALA A 93 -20.27 -16.19 -6.33
C ALA A 93 -19.92 -16.25 -4.84
N GLY A 94 -20.88 -16.64 -3.99
CA GLY A 94 -20.68 -16.76 -2.55
C GLY A 94 -21.71 -15.98 -1.75
N ALA A 95 -21.31 -15.49 -0.57
CA ALA A 95 -22.21 -14.76 0.32
C ALA A 95 -22.65 -13.42 -0.28
N ASP A 96 -23.91 -13.04 -0.02
CA ASP A 96 -24.47 -11.77 -0.47
C ASP A 96 -23.77 -10.57 0.18
N ARG A 97 -23.35 -10.71 1.44
CA ARG A 97 -22.62 -9.69 2.19
C ARG A 97 -21.27 -10.21 2.66
N LEU A 98 -20.23 -9.41 2.45
CA LEU A 98 -18.83 -9.73 2.73
C LEU A 98 -18.22 -8.68 3.66
N PRO A 99 -17.24 -9.04 4.52
CA PRO A 99 -16.44 -8.04 5.19
C PRO A 99 -15.66 -7.22 4.18
N GLY A 100 -15.59 -5.90 4.41
CA GLY A 100 -14.86 -4.97 3.55
C GLY A 100 -13.38 -4.91 3.87
N VAL A 101 -12.54 -4.71 2.84
CA VAL A 101 -11.14 -4.34 3.02
C VAL A 101 -10.81 -3.15 2.12
N LEU A 102 -10.43 -2.04 2.74
CA LEU A 102 -9.89 -0.88 2.03
C LEU A 102 -8.42 -1.15 1.68
N VAL A 103 -8.07 -1.06 0.40
CA VAL A 103 -6.70 -1.31 -0.10
C VAL A 103 -6.06 0.00 -0.49
N ILE A 104 -5.03 0.43 0.25
CA ILE A 104 -4.43 1.75 0.10
C ILE A 104 -3.09 1.64 -0.60
N HIS A 105 -3.01 2.29 -1.75
CA HIS A 105 -1.87 2.26 -2.66
C HIS A 105 -0.61 2.95 -2.11
N GLU A 106 0.51 2.74 -2.76
CA GLU A 106 1.77 3.47 -2.54
C GLU A 106 1.65 4.92 -3.05
N ASN A 107 2.75 5.65 -3.13
CA ASN A 107 2.78 7.06 -3.56
C ASN A 107 2.70 7.26 -5.09
N ARG A 108 1.89 6.45 -5.78
CA ARG A 108 1.68 6.47 -7.25
C ARG A 108 0.21 6.48 -7.65
N GLY A 109 -0.74 6.52 -6.69
CA GLY A 109 -2.14 6.31 -6.99
C GLY A 109 -2.47 4.84 -7.27
N LEU A 110 -3.65 4.61 -7.79
CA LEU A 110 -4.21 3.29 -8.05
C LEU A 110 -3.61 2.68 -9.32
N ASN A 111 -2.42 2.11 -9.21
CA ASN A 111 -1.75 1.42 -10.31
C ASN A 111 -2.21 -0.05 -10.44
N PRO A 112 -1.83 -0.77 -11.53
CA PRO A 112 -2.24 -2.16 -11.76
C PRO A 112 -1.87 -3.14 -10.65
N HIS A 113 -0.77 -2.91 -9.91
CA HIS A 113 -0.38 -3.75 -8.77
C HIS A 113 -1.42 -3.69 -7.64
N ILE A 114 -1.89 -2.50 -7.30
CA ILE A 114 -2.88 -2.32 -6.23
C ILE A 114 -4.25 -2.89 -6.62
N GLU A 115 -4.63 -2.77 -7.89
CA GLU A 115 -5.83 -3.46 -8.40
C GLU A 115 -5.70 -4.98 -8.29
N ASP A 116 -4.50 -5.53 -8.55
CA ASP A 116 -4.23 -6.95 -8.37
C ASP A 116 -4.30 -7.37 -6.89
N ILE A 117 -3.77 -6.57 -5.96
CA ILE A 117 -3.94 -6.81 -4.51
C ILE A 117 -5.44 -6.84 -4.13
N ALA A 118 -6.25 -5.94 -4.65
CA ALA A 118 -7.70 -5.95 -4.41
C ALA A 118 -8.35 -7.24 -4.94
N ARG A 119 -7.96 -7.71 -6.13
CA ARG A 119 -8.43 -8.98 -6.67
C ARG A 119 -7.98 -10.18 -5.83
N ARG A 120 -6.74 -10.20 -5.33
CA ARG A 120 -6.24 -11.24 -4.41
C ARG A 120 -7.10 -11.33 -3.15
N LEU A 121 -7.41 -10.20 -2.51
CA LEU A 121 -8.29 -10.15 -1.34
C LEU A 121 -9.72 -10.59 -1.66
N ALA A 122 -10.22 -10.24 -2.84
CA ALA A 122 -11.54 -10.69 -3.27
C ALA A 122 -11.60 -12.22 -3.43
N LEU A 123 -10.54 -12.89 -3.92
CA LEU A 123 -10.46 -14.35 -3.96
C LEU A 123 -10.46 -14.98 -2.57
N GLU A 124 -10.00 -14.25 -1.55
CA GLU A 124 -10.05 -14.65 -0.15
C GLU A 124 -11.41 -14.36 0.52
N GLY A 125 -12.41 -13.92 -0.26
CA GLY A 125 -13.78 -13.71 0.23
C GLY A 125 -14.01 -12.37 0.92
N TYR A 126 -13.30 -11.32 0.53
CA TYR A 126 -13.53 -9.94 0.96
C TYR A 126 -14.17 -9.10 -0.14
N LEU A 127 -14.90 -8.05 0.26
CA LEU A 127 -15.27 -6.95 -0.60
C LEU A 127 -14.12 -5.94 -0.56
N ALA A 128 -13.23 -5.99 -1.56
CA ALA A 128 -12.02 -5.17 -1.59
C ALA A 128 -12.24 -3.89 -2.39
N PHE A 129 -11.97 -2.74 -1.80
CA PHE A 129 -12.07 -1.44 -2.46
C PHE A 129 -10.74 -0.71 -2.40
N ALA A 130 -10.20 -0.34 -3.56
CA ALA A 130 -8.97 0.42 -3.70
C ALA A 130 -9.27 1.82 -4.27
N PRO A 131 -9.35 2.87 -3.43
CA PRO A 131 -9.55 4.24 -3.90
C PRO A 131 -8.30 4.77 -4.61
N ASP A 132 -8.50 5.67 -5.57
CA ASP A 132 -7.42 6.36 -6.27
C ASP A 132 -7.27 7.80 -5.76
N ALA A 133 -6.24 8.05 -4.96
CA ALA A 133 -5.93 9.39 -4.47
C ALA A 133 -5.65 10.40 -5.59
N LEU A 134 -5.29 9.94 -6.78
CA LEU A 134 -5.05 10.81 -7.93
C LEU A 134 -6.33 11.22 -8.67
N THR A 135 -7.50 10.74 -8.26
CA THR A 135 -8.79 11.07 -8.91
C THR A 135 -8.97 12.57 -9.19
N PRO A 136 -8.68 13.50 -8.25
CA PRO A 136 -8.86 14.95 -8.50
C PRO A 136 -7.94 15.51 -9.58
N LEU A 137 -6.88 14.76 -9.93
CA LEU A 137 -5.88 15.11 -10.94
C LEU A 137 -6.00 14.25 -12.20
N GLY A 138 -7.11 13.54 -12.38
CA GLY A 138 -7.40 12.69 -13.55
C GLY A 138 -7.11 11.20 -13.36
N GLY A 139 -6.75 10.78 -12.15
CA GLY A 139 -6.44 9.38 -11.81
C GLY A 139 -5.02 8.96 -12.17
N TYR A 140 -4.74 7.66 -12.02
CA TYR A 140 -3.44 7.10 -12.36
C TYR A 140 -3.13 7.28 -13.86
N PRO A 141 -2.03 7.94 -14.24
CA PRO A 141 -1.77 8.35 -15.63
C PRO A 141 -1.15 7.23 -16.50
N GLY A 142 -1.02 6.00 -15.99
CA GLY A 142 -0.37 4.90 -16.72
C GLY A 142 1.16 4.98 -16.79
N ASN A 143 1.76 5.90 -16.04
CA ASN A 143 3.22 6.12 -15.98
C ASN A 143 3.64 6.47 -14.55
N GLU A 144 4.60 5.74 -14.01
CA GLU A 144 5.05 5.86 -12.61
C GLU A 144 5.70 7.21 -12.28
N ASP A 145 6.45 7.81 -13.23
CA ASP A 145 7.09 9.12 -13.01
C ASP A 145 6.03 10.24 -12.99
N ALA A 146 5.11 10.24 -13.96
CA ALA A 146 4.00 11.18 -13.99
C ALA A 146 3.09 11.01 -12.76
N ALA A 147 2.81 9.77 -12.35
CA ALA A 147 2.02 9.48 -11.15
C ALA A 147 2.68 10.07 -9.88
N ARG A 148 4.01 9.94 -9.74
CA ARG A 148 4.76 10.52 -8.63
C ARG A 148 4.66 12.05 -8.60
N GLU A 149 4.79 12.70 -9.76
CA GLU A 149 4.67 14.17 -9.87
C GLU A 149 3.27 14.65 -9.49
N LEU A 150 2.23 13.95 -9.96
CA LEU A 150 0.85 14.25 -9.56
C LEU A 150 0.64 14.05 -8.06
N PHE A 151 1.17 12.94 -7.50
CA PHE A 151 1.02 12.63 -6.08
C PHE A 151 1.64 13.69 -5.15
N GLN A 152 2.73 14.31 -5.56
CA GLN A 152 3.36 15.42 -4.82
C GLN A 152 2.50 16.70 -4.77
N ARG A 153 1.52 16.84 -5.66
CA ARG A 153 0.61 18.00 -5.75
C ARG A 153 -0.64 17.85 -4.89
N LEU A 154 -0.87 16.66 -4.31
CA LEU A 154 -2.05 16.40 -3.49
C LEU A 154 -1.98 17.18 -2.17
N ASP A 155 -3.13 17.71 -1.76
CA ASP A 155 -3.31 18.26 -0.42
C ASP A 155 -3.34 17.13 0.61
N ARG A 156 -2.44 17.18 1.59
CA ARG A 156 -2.25 16.10 2.58
C ARG A 156 -3.41 15.97 3.56
N GLU A 157 -4.07 17.07 3.91
CA GLU A 157 -5.22 17.05 4.82
C GLU A 157 -6.46 16.52 4.09
N ALA A 158 -6.74 17.04 2.89
CA ALA A 158 -7.81 16.52 2.04
C ALA A 158 -7.66 15.03 1.75
N LEU A 159 -6.43 14.57 1.54
CA LEU A 159 -6.11 13.17 1.25
C LEU A 159 -6.53 12.22 2.39
N VAL A 160 -6.34 12.61 3.65
CA VAL A 160 -6.82 11.80 4.79
C VAL A 160 -8.34 11.71 4.79
N GLU A 161 -9.04 12.83 4.54
CA GLU A 161 -10.50 12.85 4.45
C GLU A 161 -11.03 12.02 3.28
N ASP A 162 -10.31 11.96 2.15
CA ASP A 162 -10.67 11.12 1.01
C ASP A 162 -10.66 9.62 1.37
N PHE A 163 -9.69 9.16 2.17
CA PHE A 163 -9.63 7.78 2.63
C PHE A 163 -10.64 7.49 3.77
N VAL A 164 -10.95 8.46 4.62
CA VAL A 164 -12.06 8.33 5.59
C VAL A 164 -13.37 8.18 4.84
N ALA A 165 -13.64 9.00 3.84
CA ALA A 165 -14.84 8.89 3.00
C ALA A 165 -14.88 7.56 2.21
N ALA A 166 -13.75 7.04 1.77
CA ALA A 166 -13.65 5.73 1.13
C ALA A 166 -14.03 4.59 2.09
N PHE A 167 -13.62 4.69 3.37
CA PHE A 167 -14.02 3.75 4.40
C PHE A 167 -15.55 3.80 4.62
N GLU A 168 -16.11 5.00 4.80
CA GLU A 168 -17.56 5.20 4.98
C GLU A 168 -18.36 4.66 3.78
N PHE A 169 -17.88 4.94 2.56
CA PHE A 169 -18.47 4.41 1.32
C PHE A 169 -18.47 2.88 1.31
N LEU A 170 -17.35 2.24 1.57
CA LEU A 170 -17.22 0.78 1.56
C LEU A 170 -18.12 0.14 2.63
N ALA A 171 -18.12 0.68 3.84
CA ALA A 171 -18.96 0.19 4.96
C ALA A 171 -20.46 0.32 4.66
N GLY A 172 -20.87 1.34 3.90
CA GLY A 172 -22.25 1.62 3.52
C GLY A 172 -22.75 0.83 2.32
N LEU A 173 -21.91 0.06 1.62
CA LEU A 173 -22.36 -0.73 0.48
C LEU A 173 -23.33 -1.85 0.91
N PRO A 174 -24.41 -2.12 0.15
CA PRO A 174 -25.40 -3.15 0.50
C PRO A 174 -24.81 -4.56 0.66
N ASP A 175 -23.76 -4.86 -0.10
CA ASP A 175 -23.02 -6.12 -0.09
C ASP A 175 -21.83 -6.13 0.88
N CYS A 176 -21.65 -5.05 1.68
CA CYS A 176 -20.72 -5.04 2.81
C CYS A 176 -21.43 -5.43 4.10
N THR A 177 -20.78 -6.23 4.97
CA THR A 177 -21.30 -6.55 6.31
C THR A 177 -21.30 -5.35 7.26
N GLY A 178 -20.58 -4.27 6.92
CA GLY A 178 -20.26 -3.14 7.78
C GLY A 178 -18.98 -3.33 8.59
N LYS A 179 -18.43 -4.57 8.68
CA LYS A 179 -17.10 -4.80 9.24
C LYS A 179 -16.05 -4.50 8.16
N VAL A 180 -15.26 -3.47 8.36
CA VAL A 180 -14.26 -3.01 7.37
C VAL A 180 -12.89 -2.91 8.03
N GLY A 181 -11.90 -3.56 7.40
CA GLY A 181 -10.48 -3.37 7.68
C GLY A 181 -9.79 -2.53 6.60
N ALA A 182 -8.55 -2.18 6.85
CA ALA A 182 -7.70 -1.51 5.87
C ALA A 182 -6.34 -2.17 5.77
N VAL A 183 -5.81 -2.32 4.56
CA VAL A 183 -4.42 -2.68 4.29
C VAL A 183 -3.79 -1.60 3.41
N GLY A 184 -2.55 -1.23 3.73
CA GLY A 184 -1.87 -0.20 2.95
C GLY A 184 -0.37 -0.45 2.86
N PHE A 185 0.22 0.07 1.79
CA PHE A 185 1.61 -0.17 1.42
C PHE A 185 2.36 1.17 1.33
N CYS A 186 3.55 1.29 1.95
CA CYS A 186 4.35 2.51 1.94
C CYS A 186 3.54 3.72 2.49
N PHE A 187 3.23 4.69 1.64
CA PHE A 187 2.30 5.79 1.94
C PHE A 187 0.99 5.23 2.51
N GLY A 188 0.42 4.21 1.85
CA GLY A 188 -0.82 3.58 2.28
C GLY A 188 -0.71 2.92 3.66
N GLY A 189 0.44 2.37 4.03
CA GLY A 189 0.67 1.86 5.38
C GLY A 189 0.63 2.97 6.43
N GLY A 190 1.19 4.15 6.12
CA GLY A 190 1.04 5.34 6.95
C GLY A 190 -0.41 5.83 7.03
N MET A 191 -1.14 5.74 5.92
CA MET A 191 -2.56 6.10 5.88
C MET A 191 -3.43 5.15 6.71
N VAL A 192 -3.12 3.85 6.75
CA VAL A 192 -3.79 2.92 7.69
C VAL A 192 -3.63 3.37 9.13
N ASN A 193 -2.44 3.79 9.55
CA ASN A 193 -2.23 4.34 10.89
C ASN A 193 -3.04 5.63 11.13
N GLN A 194 -3.18 6.49 10.11
CA GLN A 194 -4.05 7.67 10.18
C GLN A 194 -5.53 7.28 10.31
N LEU A 195 -6.00 6.31 9.52
CA LEU A 195 -7.37 5.81 9.63
C LEU A 195 -7.65 5.20 10.99
N ALA A 196 -6.70 4.47 11.58
CA ALA A 196 -6.86 3.92 12.94
C ALA A 196 -7.07 5.01 14.01
N VAL A 197 -6.49 6.21 13.80
CA VAL A 197 -6.72 7.38 14.67
C VAL A 197 -8.07 8.04 14.40
N ARG A 198 -8.49 8.11 13.12
CA ARG A 198 -9.60 8.93 12.65
C ARG A 198 -10.94 8.18 12.58
N VAL A 199 -10.90 6.86 12.50
CA VAL A 199 -12.08 5.99 12.28
C VAL A 199 -12.17 4.98 13.42
N PRO A 200 -12.95 5.29 14.48
CA PRO A 200 -13.12 4.37 15.63
C PRO A 200 -13.73 3.02 15.26
N GLU A 201 -14.49 2.98 14.15
CA GLU A 201 -15.17 1.79 13.63
C GLU A 201 -14.28 0.91 12.74
N LEU A 202 -13.00 1.29 12.53
CA LEU A 202 -12.06 0.46 11.79
C LEU A 202 -11.89 -0.90 12.49
N GLY A 203 -12.27 -1.98 11.81
CA GLY A 203 -12.25 -3.32 12.38
C GLY A 203 -10.87 -3.94 12.50
N ALA A 204 -9.93 -3.56 11.63
CA ALA A 204 -8.54 -4.01 11.63
C ALA A 204 -7.67 -3.13 10.73
N GLY A 205 -6.46 -2.79 11.15
CA GLY A 205 -5.49 -2.04 10.35
C GLY A 205 -4.23 -2.85 10.06
N VAL A 206 -3.85 -3.00 8.78
CA VAL A 206 -2.62 -3.70 8.37
C VAL A 206 -1.71 -2.72 7.62
N ALA A 207 -0.56 -2.41 8.18
CA ALA A 207 0.39 -1.46 7.60
C ALA A 207 1.68 -2.16 7.14
N PHE A 208 1.93 -2.15 5.83
CA PHE A 208 3.19 -2.60 5.24
C PHE A 208 4.15 -1.41 5.09
N TYR A 209 5.30 -1.49 5.75
CA TYR A 209 6.40 -0.49 5.69
C TYR A 209 5.88 0.95 5.65
N GLY A 210 4.88 1.24 6.49
CA GLY A 210 4.24 2.55 6.60
C GLY A 210 4.78 3.39 7.75
N GLY A 211 4.71 4.72 7.59
CA GLY A 211 5.06 5.67 8.64
C GLY A 211 4.07 5.61 9.81
N GLN A 212 4.57 5.90 11.01
CA GLN A 212 3.80 5.92 12.23
C GLN A 212 3.09 7.27 12.41
N VAL A 213 2.01 7.27 13.21
CA VAL A 213 1.42 8.52 13.68
C VAL A 213 2.18 9.06 14.91
N PRO A 214 2.11 10.38 15.18
CA PRO A 214 2.63 10.95 16.42
C PRO A 214 2.06 10.26 17.66
N ALA A 215 2.90 10.10 18.70
CA ALA A 215 2.54 9.37 19.91
C ALA A 215 1.31 9.95 20.64
N GLU A 216 1.11 11.26 20.56
CA GLU A 216 -0.03 11.97 21.13
C GLU A 216 -1.38 11.62 20.48
N LEU A 217 -1.38 11.06 19.29
CA LEU A 217 -2.59 10.62 18.57
C LEU A 217 -2.96 9.15 18.87
N VAL A 218 -2.02 8.36 19.38
CA VAL A 218 -2.21 6.92 19.66
C VAL A 218 -3.38 6.64 20.60
N PRO A 219 -3.71 7.45 21.63
CA PRO A 219 -4.87 7.19 22.49
C PRO A 219 -6.22 7.13 21.78
N SER A 220 -6.31 7.68 20.56
CA SER A 220 -7.53 7.66 19.73
C SER A 220 -7.73 6.34 19.00
N ILE A 221 -6.71 5.51 18.87
CA ILE A 221 -6.77 4.22 18.16
C ILE A 221 -7.67 3.25 18.93
N LYS A 222 -8.57 2.58 18.23
CA LYS A 222 -9.44 1.52 18.77
C LYS A 222 -9.25 0.20 18.03
N ALA A 223 -8.87 0.26 16.76
CA ALA A 223 -8.65 -0.90 15.93
C ALA A 223 -7.42 -1.70 16.37
N PRO A 224 -7.45 -3.03 16.31
CA PRO A 224 -6.24 -3.84 16.35
C PRO A 224 -5.36 -3.55 15.13
N LEU A 225 -4.04 -3.58 15.32
CA LEU A 225 -3.06 -3.25 14.28
C LEU A 225 -2.12 -4.41 14.00
N LEU A 226 -1.83 -4.65 12.71
CA LEU A 226 -0.77 -5.54 12.25
C LEU A 226 0.25 -4.72 11.45
N LEU A 227 1.50 -4.71 11.92
CA LEU A 227 2.55 -3.84 11.41
C LEU A 227 3.69 -4.67 10.82
N HIS A 228 3.94 -4.52 9.51
CA HIS A 228 5.00 -5.22 8.77
C HIS A 228 6.12 -4.25 8.42
N TYR A 229 7.27 -4.40 9.05
CA TYR A 229 8.46 -3.57 8.83
C TYR A 229 9.53 -4.29 8.00
N ALA A 230 10.12 -3.59 7.06
CA ALA A 230 11.29 -4.07 6.31
C ALA A 230 12.57 -3.90 7.13
N GLY A 231 13.40 -4.95 7.27
CA GLY A 231 14.55 -4.97 8.17
C GLY A 231 15.62 -3.91 7.86
N ILE A 232 15.77 -3.54 6.60
CA ILE A 232 16.76 -2.53 6.17
C ILE A 232 16.16 -1.17 5.81
N ASP A 233 14.93 -0.88 6.24
CA ASP A 233 14.25 0.42 6.07
C ASP A 233 14.49 1.33 7.28
N GLU A 234 15.68 1.92 7.35
CA GLU A 234 16.07 2.80 8.47
C GLU A 234 15.11 3.97 8.67
N ARG A 235 14.58 4.53 7.58
CA ARG A 235 13.70 5.71 7.59
C ARG A 235 12.38 5.43 8.31
N ILE A 236 11.75 4.32 8.02
CA ILE A 236 10.48 3.91 8.66
C ILE A 236 10.74 3.35 10.07
N ASN A 237 11.77 2.52 10.21
CA ASN A 237 12.05 1.83 11.46
C ASN A 237 12.50 2.79 12.58
N ALA A 238 13.05 3.96 12.25
CA ALA A 238 13.44 4.98 13.23
C ALA A 238 12.28 5.43 14.14
N GLY A 239 11.05 5.45 13.62
CA GLY A 239 9.86 5.84 14.40
C GLY A 239 9.26 4.71 15.24
N TRP A 240 9.60 3.46 14.95
CA TRP A 240 8.98 2.29 15.57
C TRP A 240 9.10 2.25 17.11
N PRO A 241 10.27 2.46 17.75
CA PRO A 241 10.38 2.35 19.20
C PRO A 241 9.47 3.32 19.97
N ALA A 242 9.31 4.54 19.47
CA ALA A 242 8.42 5.53 20.08
C ALA A 242 6.95 5.14 19.88
N TYR A 243 6.59 4.67 18.69
CA TYR A 243 5.24 4.23 18.38
C TYR A 243 4.85 3.00 19.20
N GLU A 244 5.73 1.99 19.28
CA GLU A 244 5.50 0.80 20.13
C GLU A 244 5.28 1.17 21.60
N THR A 245 6.11 2.08 22.11
CA THR A 245 5.96 2.57 23.49
C THR A 245 4.59 3.20 23.70
N ALA A 246 4.12 4.02 22.74
CA ALA A 246 2.81 4.66 22.83
C ALA A 246 1.66 3.66 22.71
N LEU A 247 1.74 2.67 21.81
CA LEU A 247 0.74 1.60 21.67
C LEU A 247 0.59 0.82 22.98
N ARG A 248 1.70 0.39 23.57
CA ARG A 248 1.71 -0.34 24.85
C ARG A 248 1.16 0.50 26.01
N ALA A 249 1.56 1.76 26.10
CA ALA A 249 1.12 2.66 27.17
C ALA A 249 -0.39 2.91 27.13
N ASN A 250 -1.01 2.82 25.97
CA ASN A 250 -2.45 3.04 25.77
C ASN A 250 -3.26 1.74 25.64
N GLY A 251 -2.63 0.57 25.82
CA GLY A 251 -3.31 -0.73 25.75
C GLY A 251 -3.90 -1.05 24.38
N ILE A 252 -3.30 -0.51 23.32
CA ILE A 252 -3.73 -0.80 21.95
C ILE A 252 -3.28 -2.22 21.58
N GLU A 253 -4.19 -3.00 21.03
CA GLU A 253 -3.90 -4.34 20.52
C GLU A 253 -3.09 -4.22 19.23
N TYR A 254 -1.92 -4.86 19.17
CA TYR A 254 -1.09 -4.86 17.96
C TYR A 254 -0.19 -6.09 17.87
N GLU A 255 0.13 -6.44 16.63
CA GLU A 255 1.22 -7.34 16.27
C GLU A 255 2.21 -6.59 15.37
N ALA A 256 3.51 -6.79 15.57
CA ALA A 256 4.54 -6.16 14.75
C ALA A 256 5.62 -7.17 14.36
N TYR A 257 6.00 -7.15 13.10
CA TYR A 257 7.01 -8.05 12.54
C TYR A 257 8.03 -7.27 11.72
N VAL A 258 9.31 -7.53 11.99
CA VAL A 258 10.43 -7.03 11.21
C VAL A 258 10.97 -8.16 10.36
N TYR A 259 11.07 -7.96 9.03
CA TYR A 259 11.55 -8.96 8.09
C TYR A 259 13.02 -8.69 7.76
N ASP A 260 13.91 -9.48 8.37
CA ASP A 260 15.35 -9.30 8.23
C ASP A 260 15.82 -9.33 6.78
N GLY A 261 16.67 -8.37 6.41
CA GLY A 261 17.21 -8.27 5.04
C GLY A 261 16.23 -7.77 3.98
N ALA A 262 14.94 -7.64 4.31
CA ALA A 262 13.94 -7.13 3.37
C ALA A 262 14.07 -5.61 3.17
N ASN A 263 13.91 -5.18 1.91
CA ASN A 263 13.89 -3.77 1.52
C ASN A 263 12.51 -3.14 1.73
N HIS A 264 12.46 -1.80 1.83
CA HIS A 264 11.21 -1.06 1.66
C HIS A 264 10.51 -1.49 0.36
N GLY A 265 9.22 -1.82 0.42
CA GLY A 265 8.49 -2.35 -0.75
C GLY A 265 8.65 -3.85 -0.99
N PHE A 266 9.09 -4.64 0.01
CA PHE A 266 9.35 -6.08 -0.14
C PHE A 266 8.12 -6.90 -0.59
N ASN A 267 6.92 -6.39 -0.35
CA ASN A 267 5.69 -7.06 -0.78
C ASN A 267 5.31 -6.80 -2.24
N ASN A 268 5.94 -5.82 -2.89
CA ASN A 268 5.59 -5.43 -4.25
C ASN A 268 6.29 -6.32 -5.28
N ASP A 269 5.58 -7.34 -5.75
CA ASP A 269 6.05 -8.34 -6.72
C ASP A 269 6.23 -7.80 -8.14
N THR A 270 5.95 -6.53 -8.37
CA THR A 270 6.23 -5.84 -9.63
C THR A 270 7.62 -5.18 -9.66
N THR A 271 8.36 -5.13 -8.55
CA THR A 271 9.68 -4.49 -8.44
C THR A 271 10.79 -5.47 -8.06
N PRO A 272 12.06 -5.18 -8.37
CA PRO A 272 13.20 -6.01 -7.93
C PRO A 272 13.38 -6.10 -6.42
N ARG A 273 12.79 -5.18 -5.64
CA ARG A 273 12.84 -5.19 -4.17
C ARG A 273 11.95 -6.25 -3.53
N PHE A 274 11.17 -6.95 -4.34
CA PHE A 274 10.32 -8.06 -3.88
C PHE A 274 11.14 -9.14 -3.20
N ASP A 275 10.73 -9.49 -1.99
CA ASP A 275 11.24 -10.64 -1.24
C ASP A 275 10.11 -11.66 -1.07
N ALA A 276 10.19 -12.75 -1.83
CA ALA A 276 9.11 -13.73 -1.90
C ALA A 276 8.83 -14.38 -0.52
N ALA A 277 9.86 -14.67 0.27
CA ALA A 277 9.68 -15.31 1.58
C ALA A 277 9.06 -14.37 2.60
N ALA A 278 9.54 -13.13 2.65
CA ALA A 278 8.98 -12.10 3.52
C ALA A 278 7.53 -11.73 3.11
N ALA A 279 7.29 -11.57 1.81
CA ALA A 279 5.98 -11.22 1.27
C ALA A 279 4.94 -12.33 1.53
N GLU A 280 5.27 -13.59 1.27
CA GLU A 280 4.39 -14.73 1.53
C GLU A 280 4.03 -14.84 3.02
N LEU A 281 5.02 -14.70 3.90
CA LEU A 281 4.79 -14.76 5.34
C LEU A 281 3.94 -13.59 5.84
N ALA A 282 4.23 -12.35 5.36
CA ALA A 282 3.46 -11.17 5.70
C ALA A 282 2.02 -11.26 5.19
N TRP A 283 1.82 -11.78 3.97
CA TRP A 283 0.49 -11.96 3.40
C TRP A 283 -0.35 -12.97 4.17
N ARG A 284 0.20 -14.13 4.56
CA ARG A 284 -0.50 -15.10 5.42
C ARG A 284 -0.93 -14.46 6.73
N ARG A 285 -0.02 -13.76 7.43
CA ARG A 285 -0.34 -13.05 8.68
C ARG A 285 -1.46 -12.02 8.48
N THR A 286 -1.45 -11.32 7.35
CA THR A 286 -2.50 -10.37 6.98
C THR A 286 -3.86 -11.06 6.84
N LEU A 287 -3.93 -12.18 6.12
CA LEU A 287 -5.17 -12.93 5.93
C LEU A 287 -5.70 -13.53 7.23
N ASP A 288 -4.82 -14.10 8.06
CA ASP A 288 -5.16 -14.65 9.38
C ASP A 288 -5.70 -13.53 10.29
N PHE A 289 -5.04 -12.38 10.30
CA PHE A 289 -5.45 -11.21 11.08
C PHE A 289 -6.82 -10.66 10.64
N PHE A 290 -7.04 -10.52 9.34
CA PHE A 290 -8.36 -10.11 8.82
C PHE A 290 -9.44 -11.16 9.09
N THR A 291 -9.11 -12.43 9.01
CA THR A 291 -10.07 -13.49 9.31
C THR A 291 -10.52 -13.43 10.76
N SER A 292 -9.60 -13.27 11.69
CA SER A 292 -9.89 -13.19 13.12
C SER A 292 -10.73 -11.95 13.48
N ASN A 293 -10.46 -10.81 12.85
CA ASN A 293 -11.08 -9.53 13.23
C ASN A 293 -12.34 -9.17 12.41
N LEU A 294 -12.47 -9.66 11.18
CA LEU A 294 -13.55 -9.24 10.28
C LEU A 294 -14.57 -10.34 9.97
N LYS A 295 -14.19 -11.64 10.03
CA LYS A 295 -15.06 -12.77 9.71
C LYS A 295 -15.65 -13.45 10.95
N GLY A 296 -15.17 -13.09 12.12
CA GLY A 296 -15.62 -13.61 13.42
C GLY A 296 -16.98 -13.10 13.85
#